data_a093fc3f290161e169a806600ab8b64c
#
_entry.id   a093fc3f290161e169a806600ab8b64c
#
_cell.length_a   1.000
_cell.length_b   1.000
_cell.length_c   1.000
_cell.angle_alpha   90.00
_cell.angle_beta   90.00
_cell.angle_gamma   90.00
#
_symmetry.space_group_name_H-M   'P 1'
#
loop_
_entity.id
_entity.type
_entity.pdbx_description
1 polymer ?
#
loop_
_entity_poly.entity_id
_entity_poly.type
_entity_poly.pdbx_seq_one_letter_code
_entity_poly.pdbx_strand_id
1 'polypeptide(L)'
;MLPFREITLEDKPMVEHCGSHYNYHLCERCFVDLFMWRSHYNTQICFKDGFMLVKMSPLDGGHDCYLAPVGQGDLGAVLDALEQDAAERGLPFVIVSVAEPMIERIEAVRPGKFTFSHDSEDGDDYIYLAEKLRTLSGKKLQSKRNLVNRFKTAYEGRWSYEDMTRDNIKDAFAFHIHWCNLNGCARERDFEGETCAIVQALHNFDYLNLRGGLLRLDGEVIAFTFGCKATPDMFVVQIEKADHTIQGAYQMINQQFVQRNCNDVEYVNREEDLGLEGLRKAKKSYYPAMRGVKYVATPKG
;
A
#
# COMPACT_ATOMS: atom_id res chain seq x y z
N MET A 1 -0.42 27.69 -12.55
CA MET A 1 -0.86 26.51 -11.75
C MET A 1 -0.93 25.26 -12.64
N LEU A 2 -0.48 24.12 -12.15
CA LEU A 2 -0.63 22.83 -12.80
C LEU A 2 -2.11 22.38 -12.77
N PRO A 3 -2.62 21.70 -13.81
CA PRO A 3 -4.02 21.30 -13.92
C PRO A 3 -4.30 20.02 -13.11
N PHE A 4 -4.04 20.05 -11.81
CA PHE A 4 -4.38 18.93 -10.92
C PHE A 4 -5.89 18.71 -10.89
N ARG A 5 -6.30 17.45 -10.97
CA ARG A 5 -7.69 17.00 -10.90
C ARG A 5 -7.80 15.69 -10.11
N GLU A 6 -8.99 15.34 -9.72
CA GLU A 6 -9.24 14.04 -9.07
C GLU A 6 -8.77 12.89 -9.97
N ILE A 7 -8.19 11.87 -9.35
CA ILE A 7 -7.77 10.63 -10.04
C ILE A 7 -9.00 9.78 -10.38
N THR A 8 -9.05 9.28 -11.61
CA THR A 8 -10.14 8.45 -12.11
C THR A 8 -9.61 7.09 -12.63
N LEU A 9 -10.50 6.16 -12.92
CA LEU A 9 -10.12 4.84 -13.46
C LEU A 9 -9.36 4.96 -14.80
N GLU A 10 -9.72 5.93 -15.62
CA GLU A 10 -9.11 6.17 -16.93
C GLU A 10 -7.61 6.54 -16.81
N ASP A 11 -7.15 6.97 -15.65
CA ASP A 11 -5.74 7.31 -15.42
C ASP A 11 -4.83 6.08 -15.28
N LYS A 12 -5.42 4.90 -15.01
CA LYS A 12 -4.65 3.67 -14.74
C LYS A 12 -3.58 3.38 -15.78
N PRO A 13 -3.85 3.38 -17.09
CA PRO A 13 -2.82 3.07 -18.09
C PRO A 13 -1.65 4.05 -18.09
N MET A 14 -1.92 5.34 -17.86
CA MET A 14 -0.87 6.36 -17.81
C MET A 14 -0.05 6.29 -16.52
N VAL A 15 -0.69 6.02 -15.39
CA VAL A 15 0.00 5.81 -14.09
C VAL A 15 0.92 4.60 -14.18
N GLU A 16 0.44 3.47 -14.72
CA GLU A 16 1.23 2.25 -14.92
C GLU A 16 2.39 2.49 -15.91
N HIS A 17 2.15 3.25 -16.98
CA HIS A 17 3.21 3.64 -17.91
C HIS A 17 4.29 4.46 -17.23
N CYS A 18 3.95 5.52 -16.51
CA CYS A 18 4.93 6.32 -15.76
C CYS A 18 5.66 5.46 -14.72
N GLY A 19 4.95 4.60 -14.00
CA GLY A 19 5.49 3.70 -12.99
C GLY A 19 6.47 2.65 -13.54
N SER A 20 6.33 2.24 -14.81
CA SER A 20 7.16 1.21 -15.43
C SER A 20 8.64 1.60 -15.57
N HIS A 21 8.95 2.88 -15.52
CA HIS A 21 10.32 3.39 -15.63
C HIS A 21 11.12 3.32 -14.33
N TYR A 22 10.49 2.96 -13.21
CA TYR A 22 11.15 2.90 -11.90
C TYR A 22 10.73 1.68 -11.11
N ASN A 23 11.72 1.00 -10.54
CA ASN A 23 11.52 -0.14 -9.66
C ASN A 23 11.82 0.24 -8.19
N TYR A 24 11.19 1.31 -7.69
CA TYR A 24 11.21 1.59 -6.26
C TYR A 24 10.07 0.80 -5.61
N HIS A 25 10.35 0.09 -4.56
CA HIS A 25 9.40 -0.82 -3.92
C HIS A 25 8.45 -0.13 -2.91
N LEU A 26 8.05 1.15 -3.19
CA LEU A 26 7.09 1.89 -2.36
C LEU A 26 5.65 1.66 -2.85
N CYS A 27 4.69 1.58 -1.91
CA CYS A 27 3.28 1.31 -2.21
C CYS A 27 2.58 2.47 -2.93
N GLU A 28 2.88 3.73 -2.62
CA GLU A 28 2.23 4.91 -3.19
C GLU A 28 2.43 5.08 -4.71
N ARG A 29 3.22 4.24 -5.32
CA ARG A 29 3.42 4.23 -6.78
C ARG A 29 2.43 3.34 -7.52
N CYS A 30 1.69 2.53 -6.77
CA CYS A 30 0.67 1.66 -7.31
C CYS A 30 -0.60 2.45 -7.61
N PHE A 31 -1.14 2.30 -8.83
CA PHE A 31 -2.41 2.94 -9.19
C PHE A 31 -3.52 2.59 -8.21
N VAL A 32 -3.58 1.34 -7.79
CA VAL A 32 -4.62 0.87 -6.86
C VAL A 32 -4.59 1.66 -5.57
N ASP A 33 -3.41 1.89 -5.02
CA ASP A 33 -3.21 2.63 -3.79
C ASP A 33 -3.65 4.09 -3.92
N LEU A 34 -3.15 4.78 -4.95
CA LEU A 34 -3.54 6.15 -5.26
C LEU A 34 -5.05 6.29 -5.48
N PHE A 35 -5.68 5.32 -6.14
CA PHE A 35 -7.10 5.37 -6.49
C PHE A 35 -8.01 5.04 -5.29
N MET A 36 -7.72 3.96 -4.54
CA MET A 36 -8.61 3.55 -3.46
C MET A 36 -8.63 4.55 -2.30
N TRP A 37 -7.49 5.19 -2.01
CA TRP A 37 -7.35 6.17 -0.94
C TRP A 37 -7.59 7.63 -1.38
N ARG A 38 -7.93 7.88 -2.67
CA ARG A 38 -8.01 9.24 -3.22
C ARG A 38 -8.91 10.20 -2.46
N SER A 39 -10.06 9.72 -1.98
CA SER A 39 -10.98 10.54 -1.22
C SER A 39 -10.47 10.85 0.19
N HIS A 40 -9.70 9.94 0.77
CA HIS A 40 -9.15 10.06 2.12
C HIS A 40 -8.03 11.11 2.17
N TYR A 41 -7.12 11.06 1.20
CA TYR A 41 -5.98 11.99 1.08
C TYR A 41 -6.24 13.15 0.11
N ASN A 42 -7.46 13.33 -0.39
CA ASN A 42 -7.77 14.31 -1.43
C ASN A 42 -6.75 14.25 -2.59
N THR A 43 -6.44 13.04 -3.05
CA THR A 43 -5.41 12.78 -4.05
C THR A 43 -5.81 13.36 -5.40
N GLN A 44 -4.96 14.23 -5.94
CA GLN A 44 -5.12 14.83 -7.25
C GLN A 44 -3.93 14.47 -8.13
N ILE A 45 -4.20 14.30 -9.42
CA ILE A 45 -3.20 13.88 -10.40
C ILE A 45 -3.09 14.88 -11.56
N CYS A 46 -1.88 15.01 -12.08
CA CYS A 46 -1.56 15.74 -13.30
C CYS A 46 -0.45 15.00 -14.04
N PHE A 47 -0.49 15.01 -15.37
CA PHE A 47 0.59 14.48 -16.21
C PHE A 47 1.28 15.63 -16.92
N LYS A 48 2.62 15.68 -16.82
CA LYS A 48 3.43 16.73 -17.45
C LYS A 48 4.80 16.17 -17.85
N ASP A 49 5.18 16.44 -19.09
CA ASP A 49 6.51 16.17 -19.65
C ASP A 49 7.03 14.74 -19.37
N GLY A 50 6.12 13.74 -19.50
CA GLY A 50 6.42 12.33 -19.27
C GLY A 50 6.39 11.88 -17.80
N PHE A 51 5.98 12.76 -16.88
CA PHE A 51 5.83 12.43 -15.46
C PHE A 51 4.37 12.44 -15.01
N MET A 52 4.07 11.50 -14.13
CA MET A 52 2.93 11.56 -13.23
C MET A 52 3.30 12.43 -12.04
N LEU A 53 2.47 13.43 -11.76
CA LEU A 53 2.57 14.32 -10.62
C LEU A 53 1.33 14.12 -9.74
N VAL A 54 1.53 13.93 -8.46
CA VAL A 54 0.45 13.71 -7.49
C VAL A 54 0.54 14.76 -6.40
N LYS A 55 -0.59 15.37 -6.08
CA LYS A 55 -0.77 16.28 -4.96
C LYS A 55 -1.76 15.64 -3.97
N MET A 56 -1.51 15.74 -2.69
CA MET A 56 -2.34 15.17 -1.65
C MET A 56 -2.37 16.03 -0.39
N SER A 57 -3.39 15.83 0.44
CA SER A 57 -3.57 16.51 1.72
C SER A 57 -3.21 15.55 2.86
N PRO A 58 -2.28 15.91 3.76
CA PRO A 58 -1.97 15.10 4.94
C PRO A 58 -3.16 15.04 5.91
N LEU A 59 -3.30 13.91 6.61
CA LEU A 59 -4.41 13.66 7.54
C LEU A 59 -4.32 14.46 8.84
N ASP A 60 -3.13 14.88 9.22
CA ASP A 60 -2.85 15.67 10.43
C ASP A 60 -3.24 17.14 10.33
N GLY A 61 -3.85 17.55 9.19
CA GLY A 61 -4.24 18.92 8.93
C GLY A 61 -3.09 19.82 8.46
N GLY A 62 -1.98 19.23 8.03
CA GLY A 62 -0.88 19.92 7.37
C GLY A 62 -1.26 20.51 6.00
N HIS A 63 -0.31 21.20 5.37
CA HIS A 63 -0.49 21.74 4.03
C HIS A 63 -0.43 20.64 2.98
N ASP A 64 -1.15 20.84 1.86
CA ASP A 64 -1.00 19.99 0.69
C ASP A 64 0.47 19.82 0.32
N CYS A 65 0.84 18.60 -0.07
CA CYS A 65 2.19 18.24 -0.49
C CYS A 65 2.16 17.45 -1.81
N TYR A 66 3.33 17.24 -2.39
CA TYR A 66 3.47 16.49 -3.63
C TYR A 66 4.18 15.16 -3.36
N LEU A 67 3.72 14.08 -3.99
CA LEU A 67 4.51 12.86 -4.04
C LEU A 67 5.73 13.06 -4.95
N ALA A 68 6.80 12.33 -4.72
CA ALA A 68 7.95 12.33 -5.61
C ALA A 68 7.50 12.03 -7.06
N PRO A 69 7.90 12.84 -8.07
CA PRO A 69 7.50 12.67 -9.46
C PRO A 69 7.88 11.28 -10.00
N VAL A 70 6.96 10.63 -10.71
CA VAL A 70 7.16 9.30 -11.31
C VAL A 70 7.03 9.40 -12.81
N GLY A 71 8.08 9.03 -13.54
CA GLY A 71 8.07 9.12 -15.01
C GLY A 71 9.48 9.32 -15.58
N GLN A 72 9.55 9.57 -16.87
CA GLN A 72 10.82 9.78 -17.60
C GLN A 72 10.72 11.08 -18.41
N GLY A 73 11.79 11.90 -18.32
CA GLY A 73 11.88 13.20 -18.98
C GLY A 73 12.82 14.15 -18.23
N ASP A 74 12.61 15.44 -18.39
CA ASP A 74 13.35 16.49 -17.69
C ASP A 74 12.82 16.68 -16.26
N LEU A 75 13.43 15.99 -15.31
CA LEU A 75 13.07 16.09 -13.89
C LEU A 75 13.28 17.51 -13.34
N GLY A 76 14.31 18.23 -13.84
CA GLY A 76 14.58 19.60 -13.42
C GLY A 76 13.41 20.53 -13.76
N ALA A 77 12.93 20.48 -15.01
CA ALA A 77 11.78 21.26 -15.43
C ALA A 77 10.48 20.90 -14.68
N VAL A 78 10.30 19.62 -14.34
CA VAL A 78 9.15 19.16 -13.57
C VAL A 78 9.21 19.66 -12.13
N LEU A 79 10.38 19.66 -11.50
CA LEU A 79 10.56 20.22 -10.15
C LEU A 79 10.32 21.75 -10.15
N ASP A 80 10.75 22.48 -11.20
CA ASP A 80 10.46 23.91 -11.36
C ASP A 80 8.94 24.15 -11.45
N ALA A 81 8.23 23.30 -12.20
CA ALA A 81 6.79 23.43 -12.36
C ALA A 81 6.01 23.14 -11.07
N LEU A 82 6.46 22.17 -10.26
CA LEU A 82 5.87 21.88 -8.94
C LEU A 82 6.13 23.00 -7.94
N GLU A 83 7.35 23.53 -7.89
CA GLU A 83 7.72 24.64 -7.02
C GLU A 83 6.92 25.91 -7.37
N GLN A 84 6.77 26.20 -8.66
CA GLN A 84 5.91 27.29 -9.12
C GLN A 84 4.43 27.06 -8.76
N ASP A 85 3.90 25.84 -8.92
CA ASP A 85 2.51 25.50 -8.56
C ASP A 85 2.27 25.70 -7.07
N ALA A 86 3.22 25.29 -6.21
CA ALA A 86 3.16 25.51 -4.77
C ALA A 86 3.12 27.01 -4.44
N ALA A 87 4.01 27.80 -5.04
CA ALA A 87 4.06 29.26 -4.84
C ALA A 87 2.76 29.95 -5.29
N GLU A 88 2.22 29.58 -6.46
CA GLU A 88 0.96 30.13 -6.97
C GLU A 88 -0.27 29.77 -6.12
N ARG A 89 -0.21 28.67 -5.38
CA ARG A 89 -1.24 28.23 -4.41
C ARG A 89 -1.02 28.81 -3.01
N GLY A 90 0.12 29.45 -2.75
CA GLY A 90 0.50 29.90 -1.41
C GLY A 90 0.83 28.75 -0.46
N LEU A 91 1.31 27.63 -0.98
CA LEU A 91 1.67 26.43 -0.24
C LEU A 91 3.19 26.33 -0.04
N PRO A 92 3.67 25.73 1.05
CA PRO A 92 5.07 25.33 1.14
C PRO A 92 5.36 24.26 0.09
N PHE A 93 6.53 24.35 -0.56
CA PHE A 93 6.96 23.30 -1.48
C PHE A 93 7.55 22.13 -0.71
N VAL A 94 6.81 21.04 -0.61
CA VAL A 94 7.20 19.81 0.09
C VAL A 94 6.95 18.62 -0.82
N ILE A 95 7.98 17.78 -0.97
CA ILE A 95 7.87 16.50 -1.70
C ILE A 95 8.01 15.37 -0.69
N VAL A 96 7.03 14.47 -0.65
CA VAL A 96 6.98 13.33 0.26
C VAL A 96 7.15 12.00 -0.49
N SER A 97 7.30 10.90 0.24
CA SER A 97 7.52 9.55 -0.29
C SER A 97 8.68 9.50 -1.29
N VAL A 98 9.75 10.23 -0.99
CA VAL A 98 10.97 10.23 -1.80
C VAL A 98 11.79 8.99 -1.47
N ALA A 99 11.95 8.07 -2.43
CA ALA A 99 12.83 6.91 -2.28
C ALA A 99 14.30 7.32 -2.42
N GLU A 100 15.22 6.57 -1.81
CA GLU A 100 16.67 6.86 -1.87
C GLU A 100 17.20 7.06 -3.30
N PRO A 101 16.86 6.23 -4.32
CA PRO A 101 17.30 6.47 -5.69
C PRO A 101 16.71 7.74 -6.32
N MET A 102 15.57 8.24 -5.81
CA MET A 102 15.01 9.51 -6.24
C MET A 102 15.78 10.71 -5.64
N ILE A 103 16.33 10.57 -4.44
CA ILE A 103 17.24 11.58 -3.85
C ILE A 103 18.43 11.82 -4.79
N GLU A 104 19.08 10.74 -5.24
CA GLU A 104 20.22 10.85 -6.17
C GLU A 104 19.84 11.57 -7.48
N ARG A 105 18.64 11.29 -8.01
CA ARG A 105 18.16 11.95 -9.22
C ARG A 105 17.85 13.43 -9.01
N ILE A 106 17.22 13.79 -7.89
CA ILE A 106 16.94 15.19 -7.53
C ILE A 106 18.26 15.93 -7.35
N GLU A 107 19.23 15.36 -6.62
CA GLU A 107 20.55 15.97 -6.42
C GLU A 107 21.34 16.12 -7.74
N ALA A 108 21.16 15.21 -8.70
CA ALA A 108 21.81 15.32 -10.01
C ALA A 108 21.32 16.53 -10.83
N VAL A 109 20.03 16.90 -10.72
CA VAL A 109 19.42 18.02 -11.48
C VAL A 109 19.33 19.31 -10.67
N ARG A 110 19.33 19.22 -9.34
CA ARG A 110 19.22 20.33 -8.39
C ARG A 110 20.22 20.18 -7.24
N PRO A 111 21.54 20.19 -7.49
CA PRO A 111 22.55 19.88 -6.47
C PRO A 111 22.48 20.85 -5.28
N GLY A 112 22.34 20.26 -4.09
CA GLY A 112 22.35 20.99 -2.82
C GLY A 112 21.16 21.93 -2.59
N LYS A 113 20.10 21.85 -3.40
CA LYS A 113 18.90 22.70 -3.27
C LYS A 113 17.89 22.20 -2.25
N PHE A 114 17.94 20.90 -1.93
CA PHE A 114 16.99 20.30 -1.01
C PHE A 114 17.68 19.78 0.26
N THR A 115 16.91 19.78 1.35
CA THR A 115 17.18 18.97 2.53
C THR A 115 16.30 17.73 2.43
N PHE A 116 16.88 16.55 2.69
CA PHE A 116 16.16 15.28 2.75
C PHE A 116 16.17 14.80 4.19
N SER A 117 15.02 14.61 4.77
CA SER A 117 14.84 14.04 6.10
C SER A 117 14.05 12.74 6.00
N HIS A 118 14.43 11.72 6.78
CA HIS A 118 13.57 10.56 6.94
C HIS A 118 12.25 11.01 7.56
N ASP A 119 11.15 10.67 6.94
CA ASP A 119 9.82 11.09 7.39
C ASP A 119 9.54 10.51 8.79
N SER A 120 9.29 9.21 8.84
CA SER A 120 9.03 8.46 10.07
C SER A 120 9.18 6.96 9.82
N GLU A 121 9.64 6.21 10.85
CA GLU A 121 9.57 4.74 10.79
C GLU A 121 8.13 4.23 10.61
N ASP A 122 7.15 5.01 11.01
CA ASP A 122 5.72 4.66 10.99
C ASP A 122 5.19 4.58 9.55
N GLY A 123 5.73 5.44 8.67
CA GLY A 123 5.39 5.52 7.26
C GLY A 123 6.20 4.61 6.33
N ASP A 124 7.26 3.95 6.82
CA ASP A 124 8.08 3.07 5.98
C ASP A 124 7.38 1.75 5.66
N ASP A 125 7.48 1.29 4.41
CA ASP A 125 6.90 0.01 3.98
C ASP A 125 7.67 -1.19 4.51
N TYR A 126 6.94 -2.28 4.78
CA TYR A 126 7.47 -3.58 5.15
C TYR A 126 7.49 -4.53 3.95
N ILE A 127 8.67 -4.85 3.44
CA ILE A 127 8.85 -5.64 2.23
C ILE A 127 9.49 -6.98 2.56
N TYR A 128 8.87 -8.06 2.09
CA TYR A 128 9.26 -9.44 2.40
C TYR A 128 9.59 -10.20 1.13
N LEU A 129 10.46 -11.21 1.23
CA LEU A 129 10.60 -12.21 0.18
C LEU A 129 9.31 -13.05 0.11
N ALA A 130 8.67 -13.10 -1.06
CA ALA A 130 7.44 -13.87 -1.29
C ALA A 130 7.63 -15.36 -0.92
N GLU A 131 8.79 -15.93 -1.24
CA GLU A 131 9.12 -17.31 -0.85
C GLU A 131 9.07 -17.53 0.67
N LYS A 132 9.56 -16.56 1.46
CA LYS A 132 9.55 -16.67 2.92
C LYS A 132 8.14 -16.63 3.50
N LEU A 133 7.26 -15.81 2.95
CA LEU A 133 5.84 -15.78 3.36
C LEU A 133 5.10 -17.03 2.93
N ARG A 134 5.37 -17.57 1.72
CA ARG A 134 4.77 -18.83 1.22
C ARG A 134 5.13 -20.01 2.08
N THR A 135 6.40 -20.18 2.39
CA THR A 135 6.94 -21.40 3.03
C THR A 135 7.01 -21.29 4.55
N LEU A 136 7.10 -20.08 5.08
CA LEU A 136 7.44 -19.78 6.48
C LEU A 136 8.72 -20.52 6.91
N SER A 137 9.66 -20.69 5.99
CA SER A 137 10.88 -21.49 6.19
C SER A 137 11.90 -20.78 7.10
N GLY A 138 12.72 -21.59 7.76
CA GLY A 138 13.80 -21.13 8.64
C GLY A 138 13.39 -20.97 10.10
N LYS A 139 14.40 -20.82 10.97
CA LYS A 139 14.24 -20.72 12.42
C LYS A 139 13.46 -19.48 12.85
N LYS A 140 13.71 -18.35 12.19
CA LYS A 140 13.07 -17.06 12.52
C LYS A 140 11.54 -17.11 12.36
N LEU A 141 11.03 -17.84 11.35
CA LEU A 141 9.58 -17.96 11.06
C LEU A 141 8.92 -19.17 11.71
N GLN A 142 9.62 -19.91 12.57
CA GLN A 142 9.08 -21.10 13.22
C GLN A 142 7.80 -20.82 14.01
N SER A 143 7.73 -19.70 14.71
CA SER A 143 6.54 -19.33 15.49
C SER A 143 5.31 -19.12 14.57
N LYS A 144 5.50 -18.52 13.40
CA LYS A 144 4.42 -18.31 12.42
C LYS A 144 3.97 -19.65 11.82
N ARG A 145 4.92 -20.51 11.45
CA ARG A 145 4.64 -21.85 10.98
C ARG A 145 3.89 -22.70 12.02
N ASN A 146 4.27 -22.57 13.30
CA ASN A 146 3.58 -23.26 14.38
C ASN A 146 2.12 -22.79 14.54
N LEU A 147 1.85 -21.48 14.38
CA LEU A 147 0.48 -20.96 14.43
C LEU A 147 -0.36 -21.48 13.26
N VAL A 148 0.20 -21.51 12.05
CA VAL A 148 -0.47 -22.11 10.87
C VAL A 148 -0.76 -23.60 11.10
N ASN A 149 0.21 -24.37 11.61
CA ASN A 149 0.03 -25.79 11.86
C ASN A 149 -1.04 -26.03 12.95
N ARG A 150 -1.02 -25.26 14.03
CA ARG A 150 -2.06 -25.34 15.08
C ARG A 150 -3.44 -25.04 14.53
N PHE A 151 -3.58 -23.99 13.69
CA PHE A 151 -4.85 -23.68 13.03
C PHE A 151 -5.33 -24.87 12.19
N LYS A 152 -4.46 -25.41 11.32
CA LYS A 152 -4.78 -26.56 10.46
C LYS A 152 -5.22 -27.79 11.25
N THR A 153 -4.55 -28.08 12.36
CA THR A 153 -4.89 -29.22 13.23
C THR A 153 -6.19 -28.98 14.00
N ALA A 154 -6.37 -27.78 14.57
CA ALA A 154 -7.55 -27.48 15.38
C ALA A 154 -8.85 -27.44 14.55
N TYR A 155 -8.74 -27.10 13.26
CA TYR A 155 -9.87 -26.91 12.36
C TYR A 155 -9.83 -27.85 11.16
N GLU A 156 -9.19 -29.02 11.30
CA GLU A 156 -9.08 -30.00 10.20
C GLU A 156 -10.46 -30.36 9.65
N GLY A 157 -10.59 -30.28 8.30
CA GLY A 157 -11.84 -30.55 7.59
C GLY A 157 -12.92 -29.45 7.72
N ARG A 158 -12.66 -28.39 8.49
CA ARG A 158 -13.62 -27.32 8.76
C ARG A 158 -13.25 -25.98 8.12
N TRP A 159 -11.99 -25.78 7.73
CA TRP A 159 -11.53 -24.57 7.09
C TRP A 159 -11.37 -24.74 5.58
N SER A 160 -11.53 -23.66 4.84
CA SER A 160 -11.23 -23.58 3.41
C SER A 160 -10.64 -22.21 3.07
N TYR A 161 -9.83 -22.19 2.00
CA TYR A 161 -9.40 -20.96 1.36
C TYR A 161 -9.95 -20.93 -0.07
N GLU A 162 -10.47 -19.80 -0.48
CA GLU A 162 -10.91 -19.55 -1.84
C GLU A 162 -10.37 -18.23 -2.37
N ASP A 163 -10.12 -18.15 -3.67
CA ASP A 163 -9.75 -16.90 -4.31
C ASP A 163 -10.99 -16.00 -4.39
N MET A 164 -10.75 -14.69 -4.23
CA MET A 164 -11.81 -13.69 -4.33
C MET A 164 -12.25 -13.52 -5.77
N THR A 165 -13.55 -13.49 -5.98
CA THR A 165 -14.22 -13.34 -7.28
C THR A 165 -15.41 -12.40 -7.14
N ARG A 166 -16.03 -12.00 -8.25
CA ARG A 166 -17.27 -11.18 -8.22
C ARG A 166 -18.39 -11.81 -7.40
N ASP A 167 -18.45 -13.13 -7.34
CA ASP A 167 -19.55 -13.84 -6.65
C ASP A 167 -19.41 -13.78 -5.12
N ASN A 168 -18.16 -13.73 -4.61
CA ASN A 168 -17.86 -13.78 -3.17
C ASN A 168 -17.28 -12.47 -2.59
N ILE A 169 -17.06 -11.42 -3.38
CA ILE A 169 -16.63 -10.09 -2.91
C ILE A 169 -17.54 -9.53 -1.81
N LYS A 170 -18.85 -9.76 -1.91
CA LYS A 170 -19.83 -9.34 -0.90
C LYS A 170 -19.55 -9.92 0.48
N ASP A 171 -19.00 -11.13 0.54
CA ASP A 171 -18.68 -11.81 1.79
C ASP A 171 -17.43 -11.17 2.44
N ALA A 172 -16.46 -10.73 1.64
CA ALA A 172 -15.31 -9.94 2.12
C ALA A 172 -15.78 -8.63 2.76
N PHE A 173 -16.69 -7.93 2.10
CA PHE A 173 -17.25 -6.68 2.62
C PHE A 173 -18.06 -6.90 3.90
N ALA A 174 -18.91 -7.93 3.93
CA ALA A 174 -19.67 -8.31 5.14
C ALA A 174 -18.73 -8.61 6.31
N PHE A 175 -17.64 -9.34 6.05
CA PHE A 175 -16.63 -9.60 7.07
C PHE A 175 -15.90 -8.31 7.50
N HIS A 176 -15.60 -7.39 6.59
CA HIS A 176 -15.01 -6.09 6.96
C HIS A 176 -15.88 -5.36 7.99
N ILE A 177 -17.17 -5.26 7.77
CA ILE A 177 -18.09 -4.63 8.71
C ILE A 177 -18.11 -5.38 10.07
N HIS A 178 -18.12 -6.71 10.04
CA HIS A 178 -18.01 -7.53 11.26
C HIS A 178 -16.69 -7.27 12.00
N TRP A 179 -15.58 -7.25 11.28
CA TRP A 179 -14.23 -6.98 11.83
C TRP A 179 -14.17 -5.61 12.51
N CYS A 180 -14.79 -4.60 11.90
CA CYS A 180 -14.87 -3.26 12.46
C CYS A 180 -15.64 -3.22 13.79
N ASN A 181 -16.75 -3.97 13.88
CA ASN A 181 -17.50 -4.09 15.12
C ASN A 181 -16.69 -4.78 16.23
N LEU A 182 -15.91 -5.81 15.88
CA LEU A 182 -15.02 -6.53 16.83
C LEU A 182 -13.91 -5.64 17.37
N ASN A 183 -13.39 -4.71 16.56
CA ASN A 183 -12.24 -3.86 16.90
C ASN A 183 -12.64 -2.45 17.38
N GLY A 184 -13.93 -2.14 17.43
CA GLY A 184 -14.42 -0.85 17.93
C GLY A 184 -14.16 0.34 17.01
N CYS A 185 -13.90 0.10 15.72
CA CYS A 185 -13.51 1.11 14.74
C CYS A 185 -14.56 2.21 14.50
N ALA A 186 -15.82 2.00 14.88
CA ALA A 186 -16.95 2.90 14.59
C ALA A 186 -16.82 4.33 15.17
N ARG A 187 -15.73 4.67 15.83
CA ARG A 187 -15.47 5.97 16.46
C ARG A 187 -14.26 6.71 15.89
N GLU A 188 -13.55 6.16 14.92
CA GLU A 188 -12.31 6.73 14.41
C GLU A 188 -12.53 7.29 12.99
N ARG A 189 -12.02 8.49 12.74
CA ARG A 189 -12.08 9.18 11.43
C ARG A 189 -11.44 8.36 10.31
N ASP A 190 -10.42 7.59 10.64
CA ASP A 190 -9.68 6.72 9.72
C ASP A 190 -10.52 5.53 9.25
N PHE A 191 -11.53 5.12 10.04
CA PHE A 191 -12.45 4.04 9.69
C PHE A 191 -13.32 4.36 8.47
N GLU A 192 -13.84 5.59 8.37
CA GLU A 192 -14.64 5.99 7.21
C GLU A 192 -13.78 5.99 5.94
N GLY A 193 -12.53 6.45 6.06
CA GLY A 193 -11.55 6.45 4.98
C GLY A 193 -11.21 5.04 4.50
N GLU A 194 -10.87 4.12 5.42
CA GLU A 194 -10.55 2.73 5.08
C GLU A 194 -11.74 1.98 4.49
N THR A 195 -12.94 2.17 5.06
CA THR A 195 -14.16 1.54 4.52
C THR A 195 -14.44 2.04 3.10
N CYS A 196 -14.31 3.34 2.86
CA CYS A 196 -14.46 3.92 1.53
C CYS A 196 -13.42 3.33 0.55
N ALA A 197 -12.16 3.25 0.96
CA ALA A 197 -11.09 2.67 0.15
C ALA A 197 -11.36 1.20 -0.22
N ILE A 198 -11.79 0.38 0.75
CA ILE A 198 -12.16 -1.02 0.51
C ILE A 198 -13.34 -1.12 -0.47
N VAL A 199 -14.39 -0.30 -0.29
CA VAL A 199 -15.54 -0.27 -1.21
C VAL A 199 -15.09 0.08 -2.62
N GLN A 200 -14.27 1.11 -2.79
CA GLN A 200 -13.75 1.52 -4.09
C GLN A 200 -12.93 0.41 -4.76
N ALA A 201 -12.07 -0.26 -4.00
CA ALA A 201 -11.26 -1.36 -4.50
C ALA A 201 -12.13 -2.56 -4.92
N LEU A 202 -13.03 -3.02 -4.05
CA LEU A 202 -13.88 -4.18 -4.32
C LEU A 202 -14.89 -3.93 -5.44
N HIS A 203 -15.45 -2.72 -5.55
CA HIS A 203 -16.35 -2.35 -6.64
C HIS A 203 -15.65 -2.42 -8.01
N ASN A 204 -14.36 -2.10 -8.06
CA ASN A 204 -13.57 -2.08 -9.29
C ASN A 204 -12.58 -3.25 -9.39
N PHE A 205 -12.83 -4.35 -8.68
CA PHE A 205 -11.89 -5.46 -8.46
C PHE A 205 -11.22 -5.95 -9.74
N ASP A 206 -12.00 -6.26 -10.77
CA ASP A 206 -11.46 -6.78 -12.04
C ASP A 206 -10.71 -5.70 -12.83
N TYR A 207 -11.25 -4.47 -12.87
CA TYR A 207 -10.61 -3.38 -13.59
C TYR A 207 -9.25 -3.02 -12.99
N LEU A 208 -9.16 -3.07 -11.67
CA LEU A 208 -7.93 -2.83 -10.93
C LEU A 208 -6.95 -4.02 -11.00
N ASN A 209 -7.34 -5.14 -11.61
CA ASN A 209 -6.57 -6.39 -11.64
C ASN A 209 -6.16 -6.88 -10.24
N LEU A 210 -7.08 -6.73 -9.28
CA LEU A 210 -6.84 -7.20 -7.91
C LEU A 210 -6.81 -8.72 -7.85
N ARG A 211 -5.99 -9.24 -6.96
CA ARG A 211 -6.05 -10.63 -6.50
C ARG A 211 -6.47 -10.58 -5.04
N GLY A 212 -7.37 -11.44 -4.64
CA GLY A 212 -7.85 -11.50 -3.27
C GLY A 212 -8.12 -12.93 -2.83
N GLY A 213 -8.31 -13.10 -1.52
CA GLY A 213 -8.61 -14.40 -0.93
C GLY A 213 -9.45 -14.29 0.32
N LEU A 214 -10.27 -15.32 0.53
CA LEU A 214 -11.12 -15.52 1.70
C LEU A 214 -10.68 -16.76 2.44
N LEU A 215 -10.60 -16.70 3.76
CA LEU A 215 -10.45 -17.84 4.65
C LEU A 215 -11.79 -18.08 5.35
N ARG A 216 -12.31 -19.29 5.22
CA ARG A 216 -13.55 -19.69 5.90
C ARG A 216 -13.30 -20.72 6.98
N LEU A 217 -14.12 -20.68 8.00
CA LEU A 217 -14.25 -21.70 9.04
C LEU A 217 -15.73 -22.04 9.19
N ASP A 218 -16.07 -23.34 9.05
CA ASP A 218 -17.48 -23.82 9.05
C ASP A 218 -18.40 -23.08 8.06
N GLY A 219 -17.82 -22.64 6.93
CA GLY A 219 -18.52 -21.88 5.89
C GLY A 219 -18.53 -20.36 6.07
N GLU A 220 -18.27 -19.86 7.27
CA GLU A 220 -18.24 -18.42 7.58
C GLU A 220 -16.87 -17.81 7.26
N VAL A 221 -16.85 -16.60 6.71
CA VAL A 221 -15.60 -15.86 6.47
C VAL A 221 -15.01 -15.41 7.81
N ILE A 222 -13.75 -15.78 8.04
CA ILE A 222 -12.98 -15.39 9.24
C ILE A 222 -11.78 -14.51 8.92
N ALA A 223 -11.42 -14.39 7.64
CA ALA A 223 -10.39 -13.47 7.17
C ALA A 223 -10.54 -13.21 5.67
N PHE A 224 -10.07 -12.03 5.24
CA PHE A 224 -9.89 -11.72 3.84
C PHE A 224 -8.65 -10.87 3.62
N THR A 225 -8.15 -10.89 2.40
CA THR A 225 -7.03 -10.07 1.95
C THR A 225 -7.18 -9.79 0.46
N PHE A 226 -6.68 -8.63 0.02
CA PHE A 226 -6.50 -8.38 -1.40
C PHE A 226 -5.33 -7.44 -1.66
N GLY A 227 -4.89 -7.45 -2.90
CA GLY A 227 -3.80 -6.62 -3.36
C GLY A 227 -3.63 -6.67 -4.86
N CYS A 228 -2.58 -6.03 -5.36
CA CYS A 228 -2.24 -6.01 -6.77
C CYS A 228 -0.73 -6.18 -7.01
N LYS A 229 -0.40 -6.63 -8.22
CA LYS A 229 0.99 -6.62 -8.70
C LYS A 229 1.34 -5.19 -9.10
N ALA A 230 2.19 -4.54 -8.31
CA ALA A 230 2.57 -3.13 -8.50
C ALA A 230 3.75 -2.96 -9.45
N THR A 231 4.71 -3.92 -9.44
CA THR A 231 5.86 -3.95 -10.34
C THR A 231 6.06 -5.38 -10.87
N PRO A 232 6.92 -5.62 -11.87
CA PRO A 232 7.19 -6.97 -12.36
C PRO A 232 7.64 -7.94 -11.27
N ASP A 233 8.28 -7.47 -10.21
CA ASP A 233 8.87 -8.26 -9.12
C ASP A 233 8.21 -8.07 -7.76
N MET A 234 7.22 -7.15 -7.62
CA MET A 234 6.58 -6.84 -6.35
C MET A 234 5.05 -6.90 -6.42
N PHE A 235 4.46 -7.54 -5.42
CA PHE A 235 3.04 -7.51 -5.11
C PHE A 235 2.80 -6.64 -3.87
N VAL A 236 1.81 -5.76 -3.91
CA VAL A 236 1.37 -4.96 -2.73
C VAL A 236 0.10 -5.58 -2.18
N VAL A 237 0.09 -5.85 -0.89
CA VAL A 237 -1.09 -6.28 -0.13
C VAL A 237 -1.67 -5.04 0.54
N GLN A 238 -2.74 -4.49 -0.07
CA GLN A 238 -3.40 -3.30 0.44
C GLN A 238 -4.23 -3.57 1.70
N ILE A 239 -4.93 -4.69 1.74
CA ILE A 239 -5.79 -5.04 2.88
C ILE A 239 -5.55 -6.49 3.30
N GLU A 240 -5.38 -6.70 4.59
CA GLU A 240 -5.36 -8.02 5.23
C GLU A 240 -6.06 -7.93 6.59
N LYS A 241 -7.22 -8.56 6.71
CA LYS A 241 -8.03 -8.58 7.93
C LYS A 241 -8.41 -10.00 8.33
N ALA A 242 -8.34 -10.30 9.62
CA ALA A 242 -8.74 -11.59 10.17
C ALA A 242 -9.39 -11.41 11.55
N ASP A 243 -10.20 -12.35 11.95
CA ASP A 243 -10.72 -12.42 13.31
C ASP A 243 -9.57 -12.76 14.27
N HIS A 244 -9.21 -11.78 15.10
CA HIS A 244 -8.11 -11.91 16.06
C HIS A 244 -8.42 -12.89 17.20
N THR A 245 -9.68 -13.23 17.42
CA THR A 245 -10.10 -14.21 18.44
C THR A 245 -9.81 -15.64 17.99
N ILE A 246 -9.63 -15.87 16.68
CA ILE A 246 -9.29 -17.17 16.09
C ILE A 246 -7.78 -17.26 15.93
N GLN A 247 -7.14 -18.03 16.81
CA GLN A 247 -5.70 -18.16 16.82
C GLN A 247 -5.15 -18.70 15.50
N GLY A 248 -4.27 -17.95 14.88
CA GLY A 248 -3.61 -18.34 13.62
C GLY A 248 -4.33 -17.88 12.36
N ALA A 249 -5.51 -17.25 12.44
CA ALA A 249 -6.27 -16.79 11.27
C ALA A 249 -5.45 -15.81 10.40
N TYR A 250 -4.79 -14.78 10.98
CA TYR A 250 -3.90 -13.87 10.25
C TYR A 250 -2.75 -14.60 9.55
N GLN A 251 -2.12 -15.58 10.23
CA GLN A 251 -1.01 -16.31 9.64
C GLN A 251 -1.48 -17.24 8.52
N MET A 252 -2.69 -17.76 8.67
CA MET A 252 -3.31 -18.66 7.70
C MET A 252 -3.68 -17.92 6.42
N ILE A 253 -4.41 -16.78 6.54
CA ILE A 253 -4.81 -15.99 5.35
C ILE A 253 -3.56 -15.48 4.61
N ASN A 254 -2.57 -14.93 5.31
CA ASN A 254 -1.33 -14.46 4.71
C ASN A 254 -0.61 -15.56 3.94
N GLN A 255 -0.37 -16.73 4.56
CA GLN A 255 0.33 -17.81 3.90
C GLN A 255 -0.44 -18.36 2.69
N GLN A 256 -1.74 -18.62 2.84
CA GLN A 256 -2.56 -19.18 1.77
C GLN A 256 -2.66 -18.22 0.58
N PHE A 257 -2.85 -16.93 0.86
CA PHE A 257 -2.89 -15.91 -0.18
C PHE A 257 -1.58 -15.83 -0.95
N VAL A 258 -0.45 -15.70 -0.26
CA VAL A 258 0.86 -15.57 -0.93
C VAL A 258 1.22 -16.84 -1.69
N GLN A 259 0.84 -18.04 -1.19
CA GLN A 259 1.02 -19.30 -1.89
C GLN A 259 0.28 -19.36 -3.23
N ARG A 260 -0.90 -18.76 -3.32
CA ARG A 260 -1.72 -18.83 -4.54
C ARG A 260 -1.52 -17.63 -5.46
N ASN A 261 -1.35 -16.45 -4.90
CA ASN A 261 -1.47 -15.20 -5.63
C ASN A 261 -0.15 -14.45 -5.89
N CYS A 262 0.95 -14.84 -5.24
CA CYS A 262 2.25 -14.13 -5.33
C CYS A 262 3.38 -15.05 -5.84
N ASN A 263 3.09 -15.98 -6.77
CA ASN A 263 4.09 -16.90 -7.31
C ASN A 263 4.95 -16.30 -8.43
N ASP A 264 4.50 -15.18 -8.99
CA ASP A 264 5.09 -14.47 -10.12
C ASP A 264 5.83 -13.19 -9.69
N VAL A 265 6.18 -13.08 -8.40
CA VAL A 265 6.91 -11.95 -7.83
C VAL A 265 7.97 -12.43 -6.84
N GLU A 266 9.01 -11.63 -6.68
CA GLU A 266 10.07 -11.86 -5.68
C GLU A 266 9.69 -11.28 -4.32
N TYR A 267 9.04 -10.12 -4.32
CA TYR A 267 8.73 -9.35 -3.13
C TYR A 267 7.23 -9.22 -2.89
N VAL A 268 6.87 -9.14 -1.61
CA VAL A 268 5.53 -8.76 -1.13
C VAL A 268 5.70 -7.55 -0.22
N ASN A 269 5.18 -6.40 -0.63
CA ASN A 269 5.04 -5.21 0.19
C ASN A 269 3.72 -5.30 0.96
N ARG A 270 3.76 -5.11 2.28
CA ARG A 270 2.58 -5.12 3.17
C ARG A 270 2.36 -3.74 3.80
N GLU A 271 2.82 -2.70 3.12
CA GLU A 271 2.68 -1.31 3.51
C GLU A 271 3.24 -0.98 4.91
N GLU A 272 2.97 0.20 5.42
CA GLU A 272 3.45 0.77 6.68
C GLU A 272 2.67 0.27 7.90
N ASP A 273 3.12 0.63 9.10
CA ASP A 273 2.45 0.28 10.36
C ASP A 273 1.67 1.44 11.02
N LEU A 274 1.70 2.63 10.42
CA LEU A 274 0.97 3.82 10.87
C LEU A 274 1.21 4.19 12.35
N GLY A 275 2.36 3.80 12.93
CA GLY A 275 2.65 4.04 14.34
C GLY A 275 1.90 3.12 15.31
N LEU A 276 1.09 2.18 14.82
CA LEU A 276 0.33 1.26 15.66
C LEU A 276 1.24 0.13 16.18
N GLU A 277 1.51 0.13 17.49
CA GLU A 277 2.46 -0.81 18.13
C GLU A 277 2.13 -2.29 17.82
N GLY A 278 0.86 -2.66 17.87
CA GLY A 278 0.41 -4.03 17.56
C GLY A 278 0.71 -4.43 16.11
N LEU A 279 0.45 -3.53 15.16
CA LEU A 279 0.70 -3.74 13.73
C LEU A 279 2.21 -3.79 13.46
N ARG A 280 2.98 -2.86 14.05
CA ARG A 280 4.45 -2.84 13.99
C ARG A 280 5.04 -4.16 14.47
N LYS A 281 4.63 -4.63 15.64
CA LYS A 281 5.07 -5.91 16.20
C LYS A 281 4.71 -7.08 15.28
N ALA A 282 3.50 -7.07 14.73
CA ALA A 282 3.05 -8.09 13.79
C ALA A 282 3.94 -8.09 12.54
N LYS A 283 4.14 -6.95 11.88
CA LYS A 283 4.95 -6.80 10.66
C LYS A 283 6.42 -7.16 10.92
N LYS A 284 7.07 -6.58 11.93
CA LYS A 284 8.47 -6.90 12.30
C LYS A 284 8.68 -8.39 12.59
N SER A 285 7.67 -9.08 13.13
CA SER A 285 7.76 -10.51 13.48
C SER A 285 7.83 -11.47 12.28
N TYR A 286 7.62 -10.99 11.07
CA TYR A 286 7.83 -11.74 9.82
C TYR A 286 9.20 -11.51 9.21
N TYR A 287 10.06 -10.69 9.84
CA TYR A 287 11.44 -10.39 9.43
C TYR A 287 11.49 -9.87 7.98
N PRO A 288 11.10 -8.63 7.73
CA PRO A 288 11.14 -8.03 6.41
C PRO A 288 12.53 -8.13 5.80
N ALA A 289 12.61 -8.38 4.50
CA ALA A 289 13.86 -8.43 3.75
C ALA A 289 14.46 -7.03 3.58
N MET A 290 13.60 -6.03 3.43
CA MET A 290 13.98 -4.62 3.35
C MET A 290 12.86 -3.73 3.90
N ARG A 291 13.18 -2.44 4.11
CA ARG A 291 12.23 -1.39 4.40
C ARG A 291 12.14 -0.49 3.17
N GLY A 292 10.93 -0.11 2.78
CA GLY A 292 10.70 0.97 1.82
C GLY A 292 10.77 2.30 2.57
N VAL A 293 12.00 2.83 2.74
CA VAL A 293 12.22 4.07 3.49
C VAL A 293 11.73 5.27 2.68
N LYS A 294 10.98 6.15 3.33
CA LYS A 294 10.38 7.34 2.72
C LYS A 294 11.02 8.60 3.30
N TYR A 295 11.48 9.46 2.41
CA TYR A 295 12.07 10.75 2.78
C TYR A 295 11.15 11.89 2.37
N VAL A 296 11.26 12.98 3.11
CA VAL A 296 10.67 14.29 2.79
C VAL A 296 11.77 15.19 2.24
N ALA A 297 11.53 15.79 1.07
CA ALA A 297 12.42 16.79 0.49
C ALA A 297 11.79 18.17 0.63
N THR A 298 12.55 19.12 1.22
CA THR A 298 12.18 20.52 1.37
C THR A 298 13.28 21.41 0.80
N PRO A 299 12.96 22.51 0.09
CA PRO A 299 13.97 23.46 -0.37
C PRO A 299 14.78 24.00 0.81
N LYS A 300 16.09 24.17 0.58
CA LYS A 300 16.93 24.95 1.50
C LYS A 300 16.61 26.42 1.30
N GLY A 301 16.34 27.11 2.38
CA GLY A 301 16.11 28.56 2.38
C GLY A 301 17.32 29.36 1.90
#